data_a765b2df9faa6f6e6172c71e21970edc
#
_entry.id   a765b2df9faa6f6e6172c71e21970edc
#
_cell.length_a   1.000
_cell.length_b   1.000
_cell.length_c   1.000
_cell.angle_alpha   90.00
_cell.angle_beta   90.00
_cell.angle_gamma   90.00
#
_symmetry.space_group_name_H-M   'P 1'
#
loop_
_entity.id
_entity.type
_entity.pdbx_description
1 polymer ?
#
loop_
_entity_poly.entity_id
_entity_poly.type
_entity_poly.pdbx_seq_one_letter_code
_entity_poly.pdbx_strand_id
1 'polypeptide(L)' 'MDGRRVVQRLVNGETALEIAKLFGYKSPTPVMDAARDFIVAKLGAERYSALADQPGMGYVRIARTLGKEALKKD' A
#
# COMPACT_ATOMS: atom_id res chain seq x y z
N MET A 1 11.51 3.51 -5.44
CA MET A 1 11.11 2.61 -4.35
C MET A 1 10.32 1.44 -4.93
N ASP A 2 10.63 0.23 -4.52
CA ASP A 2 9.95 -0.96 -5.01
C ASP A 2 8.59 -1.13 -4.32
N GLY A 3 7.51 -0.92 -5.07
CA GLY A 3 6.16 -1.00 -4.53
C GLY A 3 5.78 -2.38 -4.00
N ARG A 4 6.28 -3.45 -4.63
CA ARG A 4 6.01 -4.82 -4.16
C ARG A 4 6.59 -5.06 -2.77
N ARG A 5 7.82 -4.63 -2.53
CA ARG A 5 8.47 -4.79 -1.23
C ARG A 5 7.76 -3.98 -0.15
N VAL A 6 7.34 -2.76 -0.50
CA VAL A 6 6.59 -1.91 0.42
C VAL A 6 5.27 -2.57 0.81
N VAL A 7 4.52 -3.07 -0.17
CA VAL A 7 3.24 -3.71 0.10
C VAL A 7 3.41 -4.99 0.91
N GLN A 8 4.44 -5.79 0.63
CA GLN A 8 4.73 -6.99 1.42
C GLN A 8 4.93 -6.64 2.91
N ARG A 9 5.69 -5.58 3.20
CA ARG A 9 5.94 -5.15 4.57
C ARG A 9 4.67 -4.64 5.25
N LEU A 10 3.85 -3.87 4.52
CA LEU A 10 2.57 -3.41 5.05
C LEU A 10 1.64 -4.58 5.37
N VAL A 11 1.55 -5.55 4.49
CA VAL A 11 0.73 -6.76 4.69
C VAL A 11 1.24 -7.57 5.89
N ASN A 12 2.55 -7.57 6.11
CA ASN A 12 3.15 -8.27 7.25
C ASN A 12 3.00 -7.53 8.58
N GLY A 13 2.38 -6.36 8.58
CA GLY A 13 2.07 -5.63 9.81
C GLY A 13 2.96 -4.44 10.12
N GLU A 14 3.95 -4.14 9.29
CA GLU A 14 4.79 -2.96 9.49
C GLU A 14 4.00 -1.68 9.16
N THR A 15 4.35 -0.59 9.82
CA THR A 15 3.71 0.70 9.55
C THR A 15 4.43 1.42 8.42
N ALA A 16 3.71 2.35 7.78
CA ALA A 16 4.31 3.16 6.72
C ALA A 16 5.51 3.97 7.23
N LEU A 17 5.46 4.46 8.47
CA LEU A 17 6.56 5.21 9.04
C LEU A 17 7.80 4.33 9.28
N GLU A 18 7.60 3.11 9.78
CA GLU A 18 8.70 2.15 9.95
C GLU A 18 9.38 1.84 8.62
N ILE A 19 8.58 1.60 7.60
CA ILE A 19 9.09 1.32 6.26
C ILE A 19 9.84 2.53 5.70
N ALA A 20 9.29 3.73 5.89
CA ALA A 20 9.93 4.96 5.45
C ALA A 20 11.32 5.12 6.07
N LYS A 21 11.43 4.87 7.36
CA LYS A 21 12.71 4.94 8.06
C LYS A 21 13.71 3.93 7.52
N LEU A 22 13.24 2.72 7.23
CA LEU A 22 14.09 1.67 6.67
C LEU A 22 14.69 2.07 5.32
N PHE A 23 13.93 2.79 4.50
CA PHE A 23 14.38 3.25 3.19
C PHE A 23 15.01 4.65 3.21
N GLY A 24 15.19 5.24 4.39
CA GLY A 24 15.85 6.54 4.53
C GLY A 24 14.97 7.76 4.30
N TYR A 25 13.65 7.61 4.35
CA TYR A 25 12.73 8.73 4.20
C TYR A 25 12.31 9.30 5.56
N LYS A 26 12.03 10.60 5.59
CA LYS A 26 11.63 11.30 6.82
C LYS A 26 10.13 11.27 7.06
N SER A 27 9.32 10.94 6.05
CA SER A 27 7.88 10.88 6.18
C SER A 27 7.33 9.60 5.54
N PRO A 28 6.11 9.17 5.90
CA PRO A 28 5.51 7.98 5.30
C PRO A 28 4.95 8.19 3.90
N THR A 29 4.87 9.44 3.43
CA THR A 29 4.23 9.75 2.14
C THR A 29 4.80 8.96 0.96
N PRO A 30 6.14 8.87 0.76
CA PRO A 30 6.66 8.08 -0.36
C PRO A 30 6.27 6.61 -0.29
N VAL A 31 6.18 6.05 0.92
CA VAL A 31 5.74 4.66 1.12
C VAL A 31 4.29 4.49 0.73
N MET A 32 3.44 5.44 1.15
CA MET A 32 2.02 5.43 0.83
C MET A 32 1.78 5.52 -0.67
N ASP A 33 2.52 6.41 -1.34
CA ASP A 33 2.40 6.57 -2.79
C ASP A 33 2.85 5.32 -3.53
N ALA A 34 3.96 4.73 -3.12
CA ALA A 34 4.48 3.51 -3.75
C ALA A 34 3.51 2.33 -3.61
N ALA A 35 2.90 2.19 -2.43
CA ALA A 35 1.93 1.12 -2.18
C ALA A 35 0.68 1.31 -3.03
N ARG A 36 0.14 2.54 -3.08
CA ARG A 36 -1.02 2.84 -3.90
C ARG A 36 -0.73 2.56 -5.37
N ASP A 37 0.39 3.04 -5.88
CA ASP A 37 0.74 2.87 -7.28
C ASP A 37 0.89 1.40 -7.65
N PHE A 38 1.49 0.60 -6.78
CA PHE A 38 1.61 -0.83 -7.00
C PHE A 38 0.23 -1.51 -7.05
N ILE A 39 -0.63 -1.19 -6.09
CA ILE A 39 -1.98 -1.77 -6.01
C ILE A 39 -2.81 -1.38 -7.24
N VAL A 40 -2.76 -0.10 -7.62
CA VAL A 40 -3.51 0.38 -8.79
C VAL A 40 -2.99 -0.29 -10.07
N ALA A 41 -1.67 -0.44 -10.19
CA ALA A 41 -1.09 -1.10 -11.37
C ALA A 41 -1.54 -2.57 -11.49
N LYS A 42 -1.76 -3.25 -10.37
CA LYS A 42 -2.14 -4.66 -10.37
C LYS A 42 -3.65 -4.88 -10.40
N LEU A 43 -4.42 -4.07 -9.70
CA LEU A 43 -5.86 -4.29 -9.52
C LEU A 43 -6.74 -3.28 -10.23
N GLY A 44 -6.19 -2.14 -10.65
CA GLY A 44 -6.91 -1.06 -11.29
C GLY A 44 -7.37 0.02 -10.32
N ALA A 45 -7.47 1.26 -10.85
CA ALA A 45 -7.84 2.42 -10.04
C ALA A 45 -9.27 2.34 -9.52
N GLU A 46 -10.19 1.74 -10.28
CA GLU A 46 -11.59 1.61 -9.86
C GLU A 46 -11.71 0.74 -8.63
N ARG A 47 -10.97 -0.37 -8.58
CA ARG A 47 -10.97 -1.27 -7.43
C ARG A 47 -10.46 -0.57 -6.18
N TYR A 48 -9.38 0.19 -6.34
CA TYR A 48 -8.80 0.96 -5.24
C TYR A 48 -9.80 2.01 -4.73
N SER A 49 -10.39 2.79 -5.63
CA SER A 49 -11.34 3.85 -5.27
C SER A 49 -12.60 3.30 -4.61
N ALA A 50 -13.10 2.18 -5.10
CA ALA A 50 -14.30 1.56 -4.53
C ALA A 50 -14.09 1.22 -3.05
N LEU A 51 -12.92 0.72 -2.68
CA LEU A 51 -12.64 0.42 -1.28
C LEU A 51 -12.33 1.69 -0.48
N ALA A 52 -11.59 2.62 -1.08
CA ALA A 52 -11.21 3.88 -0.41
C ALA A 52 -12.43 4.74 -0.07
N ASP A 53 -13.50 4.64 -0.85
CA ASP A 53 -14.72 5.42 -0.64
C ASP A 53 -15.60 4.86 0.48
N GLN A 54 -15.31 3.68 0.99
CA GLN A 54 -16.10 3.10 2.07
C GLN A 54 -15.80 3.80 3.40
N PRO A 55 -16.83 4.03 4.25
CA PRO A 55 -16.62 4.64 5.56
C PRO A 55 -15.67 3.84 6.43
N GLY A 56 -14.79 4.53 7.14
CA GLY A 56 -13.85 3.90 8.07
C GLY A 56 -12.66 3.22 7.43
N MET A 57 -12.48 3.37 6.12
CA MET A 57 -11.32 2.79 5.44
C MET A 57 -10.16 3.77 5.44
N GLY A 58 -9.22 3.55 6.36
CA GLY A 58 -7.97 4.29 6.37
C GLY A 58 -6.98 3.70 5.37
N TYR A 59 -5.95 4.46 5.07
CA TYR A 59 -4.92 4.07 4.12
C TYR A 59 -4.31 2.69 4.43
N VAL A 60 -3.95 2.46 5.68
CA VAL A 60 -3.27 1.20 6.07
C VAL A 60 -4.18 0.00 5.83
N ARG A 61 -5.47 0.14 6.16
CA ARG A 61 -6.43 -0.94 5.95
C ARG A 61 -6.60 -1.26 4.47
N ILE A 62 -6.72 -0.21 3.64
CA ILE A 62 -6.82 -0.38 2.19
C ILE A 62 -5.57 -1.09 1.66
N ALA A 63 -4.39 -0.61 2.04
CA ALA A 63 -3.14 -1.16 1.57
C ALA A 63 -2.97 -2.63 1.98
N ARG A 64 -3.35 -2.99 3.19
CA ARG A 64 -3.25 -4.37 3.67
C ARG A 64 -4.28 -5.29 2.99
N THR A 65 -5.51 -4.79 2.82
CA THR A 65 -6.58 -5.58 2.20
C THR A 65 -6.30 -5.84 0.72
N LEU A 66 -6.11 -4.78 -0.05
CA LEU A 66 -5.86 -4.90 -1.49
C LEU A 66 -4.44 -5.36 -1.78
N GLY A 67 -3.51 -5.09 -0.88
CA GLY A 67 -2.13 -5.51 -1.04
C GLY A 67 -2.00 -7.03 -1.11
N LYS A 68 -2.76 -7.76 -0.31
CA LYS A 68 -2.75 -9.23 -0.37
C LYS A 68 -3.15 -9.73 -1.75
N GLU A 69 -4.18 -9.13 -2.35
CA GLU A 69 -4.62 -9.49 -3.69
C GLU A 69 -3.59 -9.09 -4.74
N ALA A 70 -3.05 -7.87 -4.63
CA ALA A 70 -2.09 -7.35 -5.59
C ALA A 70 -0.81 -8.20 -5.63
N LEU A 71 -0.36 -8.69 -4.47
CA LEU A 71 0.85 -9.53 -4.38
C LEU A 71 0.68 -10.87 -5.07
N LYS A 72 -0.56 -11.34 -5.23
CA LYS A 72 -0.85 -12.61 -5.93
C LYS A 72 -0.87 -12.45 -7.44
N LYS A 73 -0.87 -11.23 -7.93
CA LYS A 73 -0.88 -10.94 -9.37
C LYS A 73 0.54 -10.82 -9.89
N ASP A 74 0.82 -11.46 -10.99
CA ASP A 74 2.13 -11.39 -11.65
C ASP A 74 2.14 -10.35 -12.77
#